data_0a430926b38a2af0138a09e7c95a4fa6
#
_entry.id   0a430926b38a2af0138a09e7c95a4fa6
#
_cell.length_a   1.000
_cell.length_b   1.000
_cell.length_c   1.000
_cell.angle_alpha   90.00
_cell.angle_beta   90.00
_cell.angle_gamma   90.00
#
_symmetry.space_group_name_H-M   'P 1'
#
loop_
_entity.id
_entity.type
_entity.pdbx_description
1 polymer ?
#
loop_
_entity_poly.entity_id
_entity_poly.type
_entity_poly.pdbx_seq_one_letter_code
_entity_poly.pdbx_strand_id
1 'polypeptide(L)' 'MQDVKINKVQAYRKALGLKQHEVAKILNISVVMYSKKERKETAFTDVEKVKLLNYFKEYIPNEIIDSLFF' A
#
# COMPACT_ATOMS: atom_id res chain seq x y z
N MET A 1 -11.50 -24.98 -1.15
CA MET A 1 -11.64 -23.62 -1.66
C MET A 1 -10.44 -22.78 -1.26
N GLN A 2 -9.90 -22.04 -2.16
CA GLN A 2 -8.75 -21.21 -1.86
C GLN A 2 -9.17 -19.91 -1.19
N ASP A 3 -8.43 -19.54 -0.16
CA ASP A 3 -8.56 -18.21 0.41
C ASP A 3 -7.87 -17.22 -0.51
N VAL A 4 -8.66 -16.33 -1.08
CA VAL A 4 -8.11 -15.25 -1.89
C VAL A 4 -7.70 -14.14 -0.95
N LYS A 5 -6.41 -13.95 -0.79
CA LYS A 5 -5.90 -12.83 -0.01
C LYS A 5 -5.89 -11.60 -0.89
N ILE A 6 -6.73 -10.65 -0.55
CA ILE A 6 -6.75 -9.38 -1.27
C ILE A 6 -5.55 -8.55 -0.82
N ASN A 7 -4.72 -8.15 -1.78
CA ASN A 7 -3.64 -7.23 -1.51
C ASN A 7 -4.20 -5.81 -1.54
N LYS A 8 -4.53 -5.29 -0.37
CA LYS A 8 -5.21 -3.99 -0.25
C LYS A 8 -4.32 -2.84 -0.71
N VAL A 9 -3.04 -2.88 -0.41
CA VAL A 9 -2.12 -1.83 -0.84
C VAL A 9 -2.09 -1.77 -2.36
N GLN A 10 -1.93 -2.91 -3.00
CA GLN A 10 -1.94 -2.98 -4.45
C GLN A 10 -3.27 -2.53 -5.03
N ALA A 11 -4.38 -2.96 -4.43
CA ALA A 11 -5.71 -2.61 -4.90
C ALA A 11 -5.93 -1.09 -4.84
N TYR A 12 -5.55 -0.46 -3.73
CA TYR A 12 -5.71 0.98 -3.58
C TYR A 12 -4.78 1.74 -4.53
N ARG A 13 -3.55 1.27 -4.67
CA ARG A 13 -2.61 1.86 -5.62
C ARG A 13 -3.19 1.86 -7.04
N LYS A 14 -3.69 0.70 -7.47
CA LYS A 14 -4.27 0.57 -8.82
C LYS A 14 -5.54 1.39 -8.97
N ALA A 15 -6.37 1.43 -7.94
CA ALA A 15 -7.60 2.22 -7.97
C ALA A 15 -7.31 3.71 -8.16
N LEU A 16 -6.19 4.19 -7.62
CA LEU A 16 -5.76 5.57 -7.77
C LEU A 16 -4.93 5.81 -9.04
N GLY A 17 -4.72 4.77 -9.84
CA GLY A 17 -3.96 4.89 -11.07
C GLY A 17 -2.46 5.09 -10.86
N LEU A 18 -1.95 4.71 -9.71
CA LEU A 18 -0.53 4.91 -9.38
C LEU A 18 0.31 3.71 -9.81
N LYS A 19 1.50 4.00 -10.30
CA LYS A 19 2.50 2.97 -10.59
C LYS A 19 3.33 2.70 -9.35
N GLN A 20 3.98 1.53 -9.30
CA GLN A 20 4.80 1.15 -8.16
C GLN A 20 5.88 2.19 -7.85
N HIS A 21 6.56 2.72 -8.88
CA HIS A 21 7.63 3.69 -8.65
C HIS A 21 7.10 5.00 -8.06
N GLU A 22 5.85 5.35 -8.35
CA GLU A 22 5.25 6.55 -7.79
C GLU A 22 5.02 6.41 -6.29
N VAL A 23 4.52 5.25 -5.86
CA VAL A 23 4.31 5.00 -4.43
C VAL A 23 5.65 4.83 -3.70
N ALA A 24 6.62 4.17 -4.34
CA ALA A 24 7.97 4.05 -3.78
C ALA A 24 8.56 5.43 -3.50
N LYS A 25 8.34 6.38 -4.39
CA LYS A 25 8.81 7.75 -4.19
C LYS A 25 8.13 8.42 -3.00
N ILE A 26 6.82 8.21 -2.84
CA ILE A 26 6.09 8.73 -1.68
C ILE A 26 6.71 8.21 -0.38
N LEU A 27 7.11 6.94 -0.37
CA LEU A 27 7.70 6.31 0.80
C LEU A 27 9.21 6.56 0.93
N ASN A 28 9.81 7.19 -0.07
CA ASN A 28 11.26 7.44 -0.13
C ASN A 28 12.07 6.14 -0.07
N ILE A 29 11.65 5.14 -0.82
CA ILE A 29 12.36 3.86 -0.97
C ILE A 29 12.48 3.52 -2.45
N SER A 30 13.32 2.53 -2.78
CA SER A 30 13.46 2.09 -4.16
C SER A 30 12.22 1.34 -4.62
N VAL A 31 11.99 1.30 -5.93
CA VAL A 31 10.86 0.55 -6.49
C VAL A 31 11.02 -0.95 -6.23
N VAL A 32 12.25 -1.45 -6.19
CA VAL A 32 12.52 -2.86 -5.89
C VAL A 32 12.08 -3.18 -4.47
N MET A 33 12.43 -2.33 -3.50
CA MET A 33 12.03 -2.50 -2.11
C MET A 33 10.52 -2.41 -1.97
N TYR A 34 9.91 -1.41 -2.62
CA TYR A 34 8.45 -1.26 -2.57
C TYR A 34 7.76 -2.50 -3.14
N SER A 35 8.21 -3.00 -4.28
CA SER A 35 7.61 -4.17 -4.91
C SER A 35 7.62 -5.38 -3.98
N LYS A 36 8.74 -5.61 -3.28
CA LYS A 36 8.83 -6.70 -2.32
C LYS A 36 7.84 -6.52 -1.16
N LYS A 37 7.68 -5.30 -0.68
CA LYS A 37 6.75 -4.99 0.41
C LYS A 37 5.30 -5.14 -0.04
N GLU A 38 5.00 -4.71 -1.25
CA GLU A 38 3.65 -4.88 -1.80
C GLU A 38 3.28 -6.35 -1.94
N ARG A 39 4.24 -7.19 -2.36
CA ARG A 39 4.03 -8.64 -2.49
C ARG A 39 4.10 -9.38 -1.15
N LYS A 40 4.31 -8.66 -0.06
CA LYS A 40 4.42 -9.22 1.30
C LYS A 40 5.65 -10.10 1.50
N GLU A 41 6.67 -9.94 0.67
CA GLU A 41 7.96 -10.60 0.88
C GLU A 41 8.73 -9.95 2.01
N THR A 42 8.53 -8.65 2.20
CA THR A 42 9.12 -7.87 3.28
C THR A 42 8.01 -6.99 3.86
N ALA A 43 8.00 -6.82 5.16
CA ALA A 43 6.97 -6.00 5.80
C ALA A 43 7.23 -4.51 5.60
N PHE A 44 6.14 -3.73 5.52
CA PHE A 44 6.24 -2.27 5.62
C PHE A 44 6.64 -1.92 7.06
N THR A 45 7.47 -0.89 7.20
CA THR A 45 7.76 -0.34 8.51
C THR A 45 6.57 0.48 9.01
N ASP A 46 6.54 0.76 10.32
CA ASP A 46 5.45 1.56 10.88
C ASP A 46 5.40 2.95 10.25
N VAL A 47 6.55 3.57 10.00
CA VAL A 47 6.61 4.87 9.34
C VAL A 47 6.02 4.80 7.93
N GLU A 48 6.35 3.75 7.19
CA GLU A 48 5.82 3.55 5.84
C GLU A 48 4.31 3.35 5.86
N LYS A 49 3.81 2.58 6.83
CA LYS A 49 2.37 2.36 6.98
C LYS A 49 1.64 3.68 7.23
N VAL A 50 2.18 4.52 8.09
CA VAL A 50 1.59 5.83 8.39
C VAL A 50 1.58 6.71 7.13
N LYS A 51 2.67 6.73 6.39
CA LYS A 51 2.73 7.50 5.15
C LYS A 51 1.69 7.03 4.13
N LEU A 52 1.56 5.72 3.95
CA LEU A 52 0.55 5.16 3.04
C LEU A 52 -0.86 5.50 3.49
N LEU A 53 -1.15 5.34 4.78
CA LEU A 53 -2.46 5.67 5.31
C LEU A 53 -2.79 7.14 5.09
N ASN A 54 -1.86 8.04 5.38
CA ASN A 54 -2.08 9.47 5.22
C ASN A 54 -2.31 9.82 3.75
N TYR A 55 -1.57 9.20 2.85
CA TYR A 55 -1.75 9.45 1.43
C TYR A 55 -3.12 8.95 0.95
N PHE A 56 -3.46 7.72 1.29
CA PHE A 56 -4.70 7.11 0.83
C PHE A 56 -5.93 7.77 1.44
N LYS A 57 -5.85 8.27 2.67
CA LYS A 57 -6.97 8.95 3.33
C LYS A 57 -7.47 10.18 2.56
N GLU A 58 -6.64 10.77 1.74
CA GLU A 58 -7.04 11.89 0.91
C GLU A 58 -8.01 11.48 -0.19
N TYR A 59 -8.01 10.20 -0.57
CA TYR A 59 -8.75 9.71 -1.72
C TYR A 59 -9.71 8.58 -1.42
N ILE A 60 -9.56 7.92 -0.28
CA ILE A 60 -10.32 6.71 0.08
C ILE A 60 -11.03 6.95 1.41
N PRO A 61 -12.34 6.59 1.51
CA PRO A 61 -13.09 6.76 2.75
C PRO A 61 -12.42 6.07 3.94
N ASN A 62 -12.48 6.72 5.10
CA ASN A 62 -11.82 6.23 6.32
C ASN A 62 -12.27 4.83 6.73
N GLU A 63 -13.54 4.53 6.59
CA GLU A 63 -14.09 3.23 6.96
C GLU A 63 -13.52 2.09 6.14
N ILE A 64 -13.00 2.39 4.95
CA ILE A 64 -12.34 1.39 4.10
C ILE A 64 -10.86 1.32 4.44
N ILE A 65 -10.23 2.48 4.63
CA ILE A 65 -8.78 2.55 4.83
C ILE A 65 -8.36 1.98 6.19
N ASP A 66 -9.25 2.00 7.19
CA ASP A 66 -8.95 1.48 8.52
C ASP A 66 -8.56 0.02 8.50
N SER A 67 -8.99 -0.74 7.49
CA SER A 67 -8.65 -2.16 7.36
C SER A 67 -7.41 -2.41 6.50
N LEU A 68 -6.68 -1.37 6.11
CA LEU A 68 -5.55 -1.51 5.18
C LEU A 68 -4.45 -2.42 5.71
N PHE A 69 -4.08 -2.25 6.98
CA PHE A 69 -3.02 -3.03 7.61
C PHE A 69 -3.51 -3.87 8.79
N PHE A 70 -4.80 -3.83 9.09
CA PHE A 70 -5.34 -4.49 10.28
C PHE A 70 -6.53 -5.36 9.95
#